data_43651a76315bcf3b040a58ce72c90bc8
#
_entry.id   43651a76315bcf3b040a58ce72c90bc8
#
_cell.length_a   1.000
_cell.length_b   1.000
_cell.length_c   1.000
_cell.angle_alpha   90.00
_cell.angle_beta   90.00
_cell.angle_gamma   90.00
#
_symmetry.space_group_name_H-M   'P 1'
#
loop_
_entity.id
_entity.type
_entity.pdbx_description
1 polymer ?
#
loop_
_entity_poly.entity_id
_entity_poly.type
_entity_poly.pdbx_seq_one_letter_code
_entity_poly.pdbx_strand_id
1 'polypeptide(L)'
;ALPMGINYDLYHNVSQQKNVWKAIERTRLLFGKHKLILSVDRLDYSKGILHRLYGFASFLEHHPEYHGKVTLAMVIVPSRDHVGSYAELKTRIDEEIGSINGRYSTMNWTPVCYFYHGFSFEELAAMYFIADIALVTPLRDGMNLVAKEYIAVKQDNPGVLVLSEMAGAAVELTDALLVNPNDTEQIENAICRALEMPFEEQKERMHRMQSIVSVQTVNKWAADFVNEWQEVAHKNKTMLLKKIGSQNMQEIQHQYLHAKKRLILLDYDGTLVPFQKRPEDASPTPQLLDTLQKLAADPLNHVVINSGRDHFTLEKWLGALPLSFAAEHGAFYKENGVWHKNVHGQEWSPGLLSILKLFVSKTPRSHLEVKETALAWHYREADAWLGRLRAQQLVNSLISICLKQNLQ
;
A
#
# COMPACT_ATOMS: atom_id res chain seq x y z
N ALA A 1 -5.23 -5.53 1.25
CA ALA A 1 -3.87 -6.05 1.01
C ALA A 1 -3.68 -7.31 1.85
N LEU A 2 -3.00 -8.30 1.29
CA LEU A 2 -2.72 -9.57 1.96
C LEU A 2 -1.20 -9.64 2.20
N PRO A 3 -0.69 -9.25 3.37
CA PRO A 3 0.73 -9.25 3.65
C PRO A 3 1.27 -10.69 3.69
N MET A 4 2.29 -10.97 2.87
CA MET A 4 2.88 -12.30 2.79
C MET A 4 3.66 -12.63 4.06
N GLY A 5 3.43 -13.83 4.60
CA GLY A 5 4.16 -14.39 5.73
C GLY A 5 5.27 -15.36 5.31
N ILE A 6 5.99 -15.88 6.30
CA ILE A 6 7.00 -16.92 6.16
C ILE A 6 6.53 -18.22 6.81
N ASN A 7 7.26 -19.31 6.59
CA ASN A 7 7.12 -20.51 7.41
C ASN A 7 7.86 -20.26 8.74
N TYR A 8 7.14 -19.68 9.71
CA TYR A 8 7.72 -19.28 10.99
C TYR A 8 8.39 -20.45 11.72
N ASP A 9 7.72 -21.59 11.80
CA ASP A 9 8.22 -22.75 12.54
C ASP A 9 9.53 -23.30 11.95
N LEU A 10 9.68 -23.25 10.62
CA LEU A 10 10.91 -23.66 9.95
C LEU A 10 12.10 -22.82 10.41
N TYR A 11 11.95 -21.50 10.48
CA TYR A 11 13.01 -20.59 10.90
C TYR A 11 13.18 -20.54 12.40
N HIS A 12 12.09 -20.58 13.16
CA HIS A 12 12.13 -20.52 14.61
C HIS A 12 12.85 -21.72 15.23
N ASN A 13 12.68 -22.90 14.69
CA ASN A 13 13.27 -24.12 15.22
C ASN A 13 14.62 -24.50 14.59
N VAL A 14 15.27 -23.60 13.84
CA VAL A 14 16.51 -23.90 13.11
C VAL A 14 17.66 -24.30 14.04
N SER A 15 17.79 -23.68 15.21
CA SER A 15 18.85 -23.96 16.18
C SER A 15 18.80 -25.40 16.74
N GLN A 16 17.65 -26.07 16.66
CA GLN A 16 17.44 -27.44 17.07
C GLN A 16 17.90 -28.46 16.00
N GLN A 17 18.10 -28.00 14.77
CA GLN A 17 18.51 -28.87 13.67
C GLN A 17 20.03 -29.07 13.69
N LYS A 18 20.47 -30.33 13.74
CA LYS A 18 21.89 -30.71 13.86
C LYS A 18 22.78 -30.10 12.76
N ASN A 19 22.27 -30.02 11.54
CA ASN A 19 23.03 -29.47 10.40
C ASN A 19 23.19 -27.95 10.52
N VAL A 20 22.11 -27.25 10.95
CA VAL A 20 22.15 -25.80 11.19
C VAL A 20 23.08 -25.48 12.35
N TRP A 21 23.05 -26.27 13.44
CA TRP A 21 23.95 -26.08 14.57
C TRP A 21 25.42 -26.17 14.17
N LYS A 22 25.79 -27.15 13.33
CA LYS A 22 27.16 -27.24 12.77
C LYS A 22 27.53 -26.02 11.93
N ALA A 23 26.58 -25.50 11.16
CA ALA A 23 26.81 -24.26 10.39
C ALA A 23 26.98 -23.05 11.33
N ILE A 24 26.18 -22.94 12.40
CA ILE A 24 26.32 -21.89 13.44
C ILE A 24 27.73 -21.92 14.06
N GLU A 25 28.23 -23.09 14.44
CA GLU A 25 29.56 -23.23 15.03
C GLU A 25 30.66 -22.77 14.04
N ARG A 26 30.58 -23.18 12.76
CA ARG A 26 31.52 -22.75 11.74
C ARG A 26 31.47 -21.24 11.50
N THR A 27 30.28 -20.68 11.41
CA THR A 27 30.08 -19.25 11.15
C THR A 27 30.54 -18.41 12.34
N ARG A 28 30.36 -18.89 13.58
CA ARG A 28 30.93 -18.25 14.78
C ARG A 28 32.44 -18.22 14.78
N LEU A 29 33.10 -19.24 14.26
CA LEU A 29 34.58 -19.24 14.13
C LEU A 29 35.06 -18.16 13.16
N LEU A 30 34.32 -17.87 12.13
CA LEU A 30 34.64 -16.83 11.14
C LEU A 30 34.41 -15.41 11.65
N PHE A 31 33.26 -15.17 12.33
CA PHE A 31 32.83 -13.83 12.70
C PHE A 31 32.79 -13.56 14.21
N GLY A 32 32.97 -14.60 15.04
CA GLY A 32 32.64 -14.58 16.46
C GLY A 32 33.43 -13.64 17.38
N LYS A 33 34.40 -12.91 16.84
CA LYS A 33 35.16 -11.89 17.58
C LYS A 33 34.63 -10.47 17.37
N HIS A 34 33.75 -10.29 16.40
CA HIS A 34 33.25 -8.98 16.00
C HIS A 34 31.71 -8.98 16.06
N LYS A 35 31.14 -7.80 16.27
CA LYS A 35 29.70 -7.59 16.07
C LYS A 35 29.39 -7.76 14.59
N LEU A 36 28.42 -8.60 14.29
CA LEU A 36 28.06 -8.94 12.93
C LEU A 36 26.81 -8.18 12.47
N ILE A 37 26.97 -7.32 11.48
CA ILE A 37 25.87 -6.73 10.74
C ILE A 37 25.65 -7.59 9.49
N LEU A 38 24.45 -8.07 9.27
CA LEU A 38 24.10 -8.94 8.14
C LEU A 38 23.18 -8.22 7.16
N SER A 39 23.51 -8.33 5.89
CA SER A 39 22.71 -7.84 4.77
C SER A 39 22.55 -8.97 3.74
N VAL A 40 21.33 -9.31 3.40
CA VAL A 40 20.99 -10.39 2.45
C VAL A 40 20.03 -9.88 1.41
N ASP A 41 20.44 -9.85 0.15
CA ASP A 41 19.63 -9.39 -0.97
C ASP A 41 19.94 -10.15 -2.26
N ARG A 42 19.04 -10.05 -3.24
CA ARG A 42 19.38 -10.30 -4.63
C ARG A 42 20.02 -9.05 -5.22
N LEU A 43 20.86 -9.21 -6.24
CA LEU A 43 21.35 -8.06 -7.00
C LEU A 43 20.17 -7.37 -7.68
N ASP A 44 19.75 -6.24 -7.14
CA ASP A 44 18.65 -5.44 -7.67
C ASP A 44 18.80 -3.99 -7.20
N TYR A 45 18.58 -3.04 -8.11
CA TYR A 45 18.67 -1.60 -7.79
C TYR A 45 17.68 -1.16 -6.73
N SER A 46 16.51 -1.82 -6.62
CA SER A 46 15.51 -1.51 -5.61
C SER A 46 15.94 -1.87 -4.18
N LYS A 47 17.00 -2.67 -4.02
CA LYS A 47 17.46 -3.16 -2.71
C LYS A 47 18.33 -2.17 -1.94
N GLY A 48 18.71 -1.04 -2.53
CA GLY A 48 19.44 0.01 -1.85
C GLY A 48 20.85 -0.36 -1.40
N ILE A 49 21.49 -1.32 -2.10
CA ILE A 49 22.79 -1.91 -1.70
C ILE A 49 23.86 -0.83 -1.59
N LEU A 50 23.98 0.06 -2.58
CA LEU A 50 24.96 1.17 -2.54
C LEU A 50 24.67 2.16 -1.41
N HIS A 51 23.41 2.51 -1.18
CA HIS A 51 23.03 3.43 -0.09
C HIS A 51 23.40 2.85 1.27
N ARG A 52 23.24 1.55 1.44
CA ARG A 52 23.66 0.80 2.64
C ARG A 52 25.18 0.83 2.82
N LEU A 53 25.94 0.66 1.74
CA LEU A 53 27.41 0.78 1.78
C LEU A 53 27.83 2.19 2.13
N TYR A 54 27.20 3.23 1.59
CA TYR A 54 27.48 4.62 1.95
C TYR A 54 27.17 4.89 3.43
N GLY A 55 26.04 4.39 3.95
CA GLY A 55 25.73 4.51 5.37
C GLY A 55 26.73 3.79 6.28
N PHE A 56 27.22 2.60 5.87
CA PHE A 56 28.23 1.87 6.60
C PHE A 56 29.62 2.54 6.50
N ALA A 57 29.98 3.10 5.33
CA ALA A 57 31.21 3.86 5.17
C ALA A 57 31.23 5.11 6.05
N SER A 58 30.11 5.86 6.09
CA SER A 58 29.92 7.02 6.97
C SER A 58 30.05 6.63 8.43
N PHE A 59 29.42 5.50 8.84
CA PHE A 59 29.56 4.96 10.19
C PHE A 59 31.04 4.68 10.54
N LEU A 60 31.81 4.05 9.66
CA LEU A 60 33.24 3.81 9.93
C LEU A 60 34.07 5.10 10.00
N GLU A 61 33.73 6.10 9.20
CA GLU A 61 34.43 7.39 9.18
C GLU A 61 34.24 8.17 10.48
N HIS A 62 33.01 8.23 10.98
CA HIS A 62 32.67 9.02 12.18
C HIS A 62 32.84 8.26 13.50
N HIS A 63 32.93 6.92 13.45
CA HIS A 63 32.99 6.07 14.63
C HIS A 63 34.24 5.14 14.62
N PRO A 64 35.45 5.70 14.70
CA PRO A 64 36.68 4.91 14.67
C PRO A 64 36.82 3.93 15.84
N GLU A 65 36.10 4.15 16.94
CA GLU A 65 36.05 3.23 18.09
C GLU A 65 35.47 1.85 17.76
N TYR A 66 34.76 1.70 16.64
CA TYR A 66 34.23 0.42 16.15
C TYR A 66 35.16 -0.28 15.13
N HIS A 67 36.28 0.33 14.75
CA HIS A 67 37.25 -0.33 13.90
C HIS A 67 37.80 -1.59 14.59
N GLY A 68 37.84 -2.70 13.85
CA GLY A 68 38.23 -3.99 14.40
C GLY A 68 37.22 -4.65 15.31
N LYS A 69 36.00 -4.08 15.46
CA LYS A 69 34.95 -4.61 16.35
C LYS A 69 33.64 -4.95 15.65
N VAL A 70 33.40 -4.40 14.47
CA VAL A 70 32.16 -4.57 13.69
C VAL A 70 32.51 -5.02 12.28
N THR A 71 31.78 -6.00 11.76
CA THR A 71 31.91 -6.46 10.36
C THR A 71 30.54 -6.50 9.70
N LEU A 72 30.45 -5.94 8.49
CA LEU A 72 29.27 -6.05 7.63
C LEU A 72 29.45 -7.27 6.70
N ALA A 73 28.66 -8.32 6.93
CA ALA A 73 28.54 -9.44 6.01
C ALA A 73 27.44 -9.15 4.98
N MET A 74 27.81 -9.07 3.70
CA MET A 74 26.90 -8.83 2.60
C MET A 74 26.76 -10.06 1.73
N VAL A 75 25.57 -10.63 1.68
CA VAL A 75 25.23 -11.71 0.76
C VAL A 75 24.39 -11.13 -0.37
N ILE A 76 24.94 -11.11 -1.57
CA ILE A 76 24.24 -10.64 -2.76
C ILE A 76 24.10 -11.79 -3.74
N VAL A 77 22.86 -12.27 -3.90
CA VAL A 77 22.59 -13.37 -4.83
C VAL A 77 22.50 -12.82 -6.25
N PRO A 78 23.25 -13.35 -7.22
CA PRO A 78 23.18 -12.96 -8.61
C PRO A 78 21.76 -12.99 -9.16
N SER A 79 21.36 -11.97 -9.90
CA SER A 79 20.04 -11.87 -10.53
C SER A 79 20.15 -11.04 -11.81
N ARG A 80 19.63 -11.57 -12.93
CA ARG A 80 19.57 -10.88 -14.22
C ARG A 80 20.92 -10.34 -14.74
N ASP A 81 22.02 -11.05 -14.51
CA ASP A 81 23.40 -10.65 -14.83
C ASP A 81 23.64 -10.31 -16.32
N HIS A 82 22.73 -10.76 -17.21
CA HIS A 82 22.79 -10.47 -18.65
C HIS A 82 22.23 -9.09 -19.03
N VAL A 83 21.68 -8.33 -18.08
CA VAL A 83 21.12 -6.99 -18.32
C VAL A 83 22.18 -5.94 -17.97
N GLY A 84 22.58 -5.11 -18.91
CA GLY A 84 23.68 -4.15 -18.75
C GLY A 84 23.62 -3.27 -17.51
N SER A 85 22.43 -2.81 -17.12
CA SER A 85 22.25 -2.00 -15.91
C SER A 85 22.57 -2.76 -14.60
N TYR A 86 22.37 -4.08 -14.56
CA TYR A 86 22.73 -4.91 -13.40
C TYR A 86 24.25 -5.18 -13.34
N ALA A 87 24.91 -5.33 -14.48
CA ALA A 87 26.37 -5.43 -14.55
C ALA A 87 27.03 -4.13 -14.06
N GLU A 88 26.51 -2.98 -14.45
CA GLU A 88 26.99 -1.67 -13.98
C GLU A 88 26.80 -1.51 -12.46
N LEU A 89 25.62 -1.88 -11.94
CA LEU A 89 25.36 -1.87 -10.50
C LEU A 89 26.36 -2.76 -9.75
N LYS A 90 26.62 -3.96 -10.27
CA LYS A 90 27.61 -4.90 -9.69
C LYS A 90 29.00 -4.28 -9.63
N THR A 91 29.46 -3.65 -10.73
CA THR A 91 30.77 -2.97 -10.78
C THR A 91 30.87 -1.88 -9.72
N ARG A 92 29.84 -1.04 -9.59
CA ARG A 92 29.82 0.03 -8.57
C ARG A 92 29.82 -0.52 -7.14
N ILE A 93 29.14 -1.63 -6.90
CA ILE A 93 29.16 -2.30 -5.58
C ILE A 93 30.59 -2.82 -5.28
N ASP A 94 31.25 -3.46 -6.25
CA ASP A 94 32.63 -3.97 -6.08
C ASP A 94 33.61 -2.84 -5.82
N GLU A 95 33.52 -1.73 -6.55
CA GLU A 95 34.35 -0.54 -6.37
C GLU A 95 34.16 0.06 -4.96
N GLU A 96 32.94 0.18 -4.49
CA GLU A 96 32.64 0.76 -3.18
C GLU A 96 33.15 -0.15 -2.05
N ILE A 97 32.92 -1.46 -2.16
CA ILE A 97 33.45 -2.44 -1.19
C ILE A 97 34.97 -2.42 -1.18
N GLY A 98 35.59 -2.38 -2.37
CA GLY A 98 37.03 -2.26 -2.52
C GLY A 98 37.60 -0.99 -1.87
N SER A 99 36.91 0.13 -2.03
CA SER A 99 37.23 1.42 -1.40
C SER A 99 37.18 1.36 0.13
N ILE A 100 36.06 0.85 0.67
CA ILE A 100 35.89 0.71 2.13
C ILE A 100 36.92 -0.22 2.73
N ASN A 101 37.09 -1.40 2.14
CA ASN A 101 38.08 -2.37 2.62
C ASN A 101 39.50 -1.87 2.48
N GLY A 102 39.86 -1.22 1.38
CA GLY A 102 41.20 -0.64 1.16
C GLY A 102 41.52 0.47 2.19
N ARG A 103 40.51 1.22 2.63
CA ARG A 103 40.70 2.32 3.59
C ARG A 103 40.87 1.82 5.04
N TYR A 104 40.05 0.82 5.45
CA TYR A 104 39.90 0.48 6.85
C TYR A 104 40.41 -0.91 7.26
N SER A 105 40.69 -1.84 6.32
CA SER A 105 41.13 -3.18 6.67
C SER A 105 42.46 -3.18 7.43
N THR A 106 42.56 -4.12 8.35
CA THR A 106 43.82 -4.47 9.02
C THR A 106 44.20 -5.93 8.72
N MET A 107 45.38 -6.39 9.16
CA MET A 107 45.77 -7.79 8.94
C MET A 107 44.77 -8.81 9.53
N ASN A 108 44.04 -8.44 10.56
CA ASN A 108 43.17 -9.35 11.30
C ASN A 108 41.68 -8.99 11.17
N TRP A 109 41.30 -7.96 10.40
CA TRP A 109 39.96 -7.51 10.27
C TRP A 109 39.66 -6.89 8.90
N THR A 110 38.53 -7.29 8.32
CA THR A 110 37.98 -6.75 7.08
C THR A 110 36.61 -6.19 7.37
N PRO A 111 36.36 -4.89 7.13
CA PRO A 111 35.07 -4.23 7.48
C PRO A 111 33.90 -4.83 6.74
N VAL A 112 34.05 -5.13 5.43
CA VAL A 112 32.96 -5.68 4.59
C VAL A 112 33.37 -7.05 4.07
N CYS A 113 32.72 -8.10 4.58
CA CYS A 113 32.81 -9.46 4.03
C CYS A 113 31.71 -9.63 2.98
N TYR A 114 32.09 -9.79 1.72
CA TYR A 114 31.21 -9.79 0.57
C TYR A 114 31.15 -11.16 -0.11
N PHE A 115 29.92 -11.65 -0.33
CA PHE A 115 29.63 -12.92 -0.96
C PHE A 115 28.69 -12.68 -2.15
N TYR A 116 29.19 -12.92 -3.37
CA TYR A 116 28.40 -12.80 -4.60
C TYR A 116 27.90 -14.18 -5.05
N HIS A 117 27.17 -14.86 -4.19
CA HIS A 117 26.52 -16.15 -4.45
C HIS A 117 25.45 -16.44 -3.42
N GLY A 118 24.56 -17.38 -3.70
CA GLY A 118 23.60 -17.89 -2.71
C GLY A 118 24.26 -18.86 -1.73
N PHE A 119 23.69 -18.93 -0.53
CA PHE A 119 24.03 -19.91 0.49
C PHE A 119 22.92 -20.97 0.62
N SER A 120 23.24 -22.13 1.18
CA SER A 120 22.23 -23.10 1.59
C SER A 120 21.34 -22.53 2.70
N PHE A 121 20.19 -23.15 2.92
CA PHE A 121 19.30 -22.77 4.01
C PHE A 121 20.00 -22.79 5.37
N GLU A 122 20.79 -23.85 5.62
CA GLU A 122 21.51 -24.03 6.88
C GLU A 122 22.57 -22.94 7.12
N GLU A 123 23.30 -22.57 6.09
CA GLU A 123 24.32 -21.51 6.16
C GLU A 123 23.69 -20.14 6.37
N LEU A 124 22.62 -19.84 5.63
CA LEU A 124 21.90 -18.57 5.75
C LEU A 124 21.21 -18.45 7.11
N ALA A 125 20.57 -19.52 7.58
CA ALA A 125 19.97 -19.55 8.91
C ALA A 125 21.01 -19.38 10.02
N ALA A 126 22.20 -19.95 9.86
CA ALA A 126 23.32 -19.74 10.77
C ALA A 126 23.78 -18.28 10.80
N MET A 127 23.85 -17.61 9.64
CA MET A 127 24.16 -16.18 9.58
C MET A 127 23.10 -15.35 10.28
N TYR A 128 21.80 -15.61 10.04
CA TYR A 128 20.72 -14.94 10.77
C TYR A 128 20.84 -15.15 12.29
N PHE A 129 21.16 -16.37 12.71
CA PHE A 129 21.23 -16.71 14.14
C PHE A 129 22.34 -15.94 14.86
N ILE A 130 23.55 -15.82 14.25
CA ILE A 130 24.69 -15.16 14.89
C ILE A 130 24.72 -13.65 14.69
N ALA A 131 24.09 -13.10 13.66
CA ALA A 131 24.11 -11.66 13.37
C ALA A 131 23.53 -10.85 14.53
N ASP A 132 24.26 -9.84 14.99
CA ASP A 132 23.77 -8.89 15.99
C ASP A 132 22.75 -7.92 15.40
N ILE A 133 22.95 -7.53 14.13
CA ILE A 133 22.10 -6.59 13.43
C ILE A 133 21.75 -7.16 12.06
N ALA A 134 20.47 -7.12 11.68
CA ALA A 134 20.07 -7.25 10.28
C ALA A 134 19.84 -5.86 9.70
N LEU A 135 20.58 -5.53 8.63
CA LEU A 135 20.51 -4.25 7.94
C LEU A 135 19.77 -4.42 6.61
N VAL A 136 18.47 -4.13 6.63
CA VAL A 136 17.52 -4.37 5.52
C VAL A 136 16.97 -3.03 5.06
N THR A 137 17.64 -2.37 4.12
CA THR A 137 17.34 -1.00 3.71
C THR A 137 17.02 -0.87 2.21
N PRO A 138 15.98 -1.58 1.69
CA PRO A 138 15.60 -1.43 0.30
C PRO A 138 15.06 -0.03 0.01
N LEU A 139 15.30 0.48 -1.20
CA LEU A 139 14.70 1.73 -1.69
C LEU A 139 13.21 1.54 -1.97
N ARG A 140 12.82 0.32 -2.34
CA ARG A 140 11.42 -0.08 -2.55
C ARG A 140 11.29 -1.59 -2.48
N ASP A 141 10.44 -2.07 -1.60
CA ASP A 141 10.13 -3.49 -1.49
C ASP A 141 8.66 -3.68 -1.07
N GLY A 142 7.94 -4.56 -1.75
CA GLY A 142 6.51 -4.82 -1.45
C GLY A 142 6.28 -5.46 -0.09
N MET A 143 7.26 -6.22 0.43
CA MET A 143 7.18 -6.86 1.74
C MET A 143 8.54 -6.91 2.43
N ASN A 144 9.49 -7.67 1.93
CA ASN A 144 10.78 -8.09 2.45
C ASN A 144 10.68 -9.23 3.48
N LEU A 145 10.81 -10.46 2.98
CA LEU A 145 10.74 -11.65 3.82
C LEU A 145 12.01 -11.87 4.66
N VAL A 146 13.17 -11.39 4.19
CA VAL A 146 14.46 -11.49 4.92
C VAL A 146 14.35 -10.89 6.32
N ALA A 147 13.66 -9.77 6.46
CA ALA A 147 13.38 -9.17 7.78
C ALA A 147 12.60 -10.12 8.69
N LYS A 148 11.57 -10.79 8.16
CA LYS A 148 10.74 -11.74 8.91
C LYS A 148 11.52 -13.02 9.24
N GLU A 149 12.35 -13.51 8.32
CA GLU A 149 13.23 -14.68 8.52
C GLU A 149 14.24 -14.44 9.64
N TYR A 150 14.89 -13.28 9.62
CA TYR A 150 15.81 -12.87 10.69
C TYR A 150 15.13 -12.86 12.06
N ILE A 151 13.96 -12.24 12.17
CA ILE A 151 13.18 -12.18 13.42
C ILE A 151 12.82 -13.58 13.91
N ALA A 152 12.37 -14.45 13.03
CA ALA A 152 11.94 -15.80 13.39
C ALA A 152 13.11 -16.66 13.95
N VAL A 153 14.30 -16.48 13.43
CA VAL A 153 15.50 -17.22 13.86
C VAL A 153 16.00 -16.78 15.26
N LYS A 154 15.69 -15.55 15.68
CA LYS A 154 16.21 -14.95 16.92
C LYS A 154 15.43 -15.38 18.17
N GLN A 155 15.56 -16.63 18.62
CA GLN A 155 14.91 -17.13 19.84
C GLN A 155 15.45 -16.47 21.12
N ASP A 156 16.50 -17.09 21.69
CA ASP A 156 17.14 -16.64 22.93
C ASP A 156 18.39 -15.76 22.71
N ASN A 157 18.72 -15.52 21.46
CA ASN A 157 19.84 -14.70 21.04
C ASN A 157 19.32 -13.42 20.39
N PRO A 158 19.08 -12.36 21.17
CA PRO A 158 18.50 -11.13 20.65
C PRO A 158 19.40 -10.50 19.60
N GLY A 159 18.83 -9.59 18.86
CA GLY A 159 19.49 -8.80 17.84
C GLY A 159 18.60 -7.65 17.44
N VAL A 160 19.08 -6.79 16.58
CA VAL A 160 18.35 -5.59 16.15
C VAL A 160 18.06 -5.65 14.66
N LEU A 161 16.82 -5.33 14.30
CA LEU A 161 16.45 -5.13 12.90
C LEU A 161 16.48 -3.63 12.58
N VAL A 162 17.32 -3.25 11.63
CA VAL A 162 17.28 -1.93 10.98
C VAL A 162 16.55 -2.12 9.66
N LEU A 163 15.40 -1.46 9.50
CA LEU A 163 14.49 -1.70 8.38
C LEU A 163 14.15 -0.39 7.67
N SER A 164 14.17 -0.43 6.33
CA SER A 164 13.69 0.69 5.52
C SER A 164 12.19 0.93 5.73
N GLU A 165 11.79 2.18 5.92
CA GLU A 165 10.37 2.60 5.90
C GLU A 165 9.68 2.36 4.55
N MET A 166 10.47 2.15 3.47
CA MET A 166 9.99 1.83 2.12
C MET A 166 9.76 0.33 1.90
N ALA A 167 9.97 -0.51 2.92
CA ALA A 167 9.62 -1.93 2.89
C ALA A 167 8.20 -2.14 3.41
N GLY A 168 7.39 -2.95 2.72
CA GLY A 168 6.03 -3.28 3.17
C GLY A 168 5.99 -3.90 4.57
N ALA A 169 7.04 -4.64 4.94
CA ALA A 169 7.18 -5.22 6.28
C ALA A 169 7.29 -4.16 7.40
N ALA A 170 7.68 -2.91 7.10
CA ALA A 170 7.78 -1.84 8.08
C ALA A 170 6.42 -1.47 8.72
N VAL A 171 5.33 -1.71 8.00
CA VAL A 171 3.97 -1.49 8.52
C VAL A 171 3.63 -2.44 9.67
N GLU A 172 4.19 -3.65 9.63
CA GLU A 172 3.95 -4.69 10.63
C GLU A 172 5.04 -4.68 11.72
N LEU A 173 6.29 -4.43 11.34
CA LEU A 173 7.47 -4.56 12.22
C LEU A 173 7.88 -3.19 12.80
N THR A 174 6.96 -2.56 13.50
CA THR A 174 7.13 -1.19 14.03
C THR A 174 8.17 -1.09 15.17
N ASP A 175 8.57 -2.21 15.76
CA ASP A 175 9.63 -2.28 16.77
C ASP A 175 11.05 -2.36 16.17
N ALA A 176 11.18 -2.43 14.84
CA ALA A 176 12.45 -2.25 14.13
C ALA A 176 12.95 -0.79 14.25
N LEU A 177 14.23 -0.58 14.05
CA LEU A 177 14.77 0.76 13.82
C LEU A 177 14.45 1.14 12.37
N LEU A 178 13.44 1.98 12.20
CA LEU A 178 13.01 2.40 10.87
C LEU A 178 13.90 3.54 10.37
N VAL A 179 14.31 3.45 9.10
CA VAL A 179 15.20 4.43 8.45
C VAL A 179 14.70 4.78 7.06
N ASN A 180 14.95 6.01 6.63
CA ASN A 180 14.87 6.37 5.22
C ASN A 180 16.11 5.82 4.49
N PRO A 181 15.97 4.91 3.52
CA PRO A 181 17.11 4.28 2.84
C PRO A 181 17.93 5.25 1.96
N ASN A 182 17.41 6.45 1.68
CA ASN A 182 18.13 7.50 0.94
C ASN A 182 18.92 8.44 1.86
N ASP A 183 18.76 8.31 3.17
CA ASP A 183 19.41 9.15 4.17
C ASP A 183 20.56 8.38 4.82
N THR A 184 21.77 8.71 4.39
CA THR A 184 23.02 8.07 4.86
C THR A 184 23.22 8.26 6.35
N GLU A 185 22.89 9.44 6.88
CA GLU A 185 23.02 9.76 8.30
C GLU A 185 22.06 8.95 9.15
N GLN A 186 20.81 8.74 8.69
CA GLN A 186 19.86 7.89 9.42
C GLN A 186 20.34 6.43 9.47
N ILE A 187 20.95 5.91 8.40
CA ILE A 187 21.50 4.56 8.38
C ILE A 187 22.67 4.45 9.38
N GLU A 188 23.58 5.40 9.36
CA GLU A 188 24.68 5.51 10.32
C GLU A 188 24.19 5.52 11.77
N ASN A 189 23.31 6.46 12.09
CA ASN A 189 22.74 6.61 13.43
C ASN A 189 21.98 5.36 13.91
N ALA A 190 21.30 4.65 12.98
CA ALA A 190 20.62 3.41 13.30
C ALA A 190 21.60 2.27 13.61
N ILE A 191 22.74 2.20 12.90
CA ILE A 191 23.81 1.22 13.19
C ILE A 191 24.38 1.51 14.60
N CYS A 192 24.72 2.76 14.92
CA CYS A 192 25.21 3.14 16.26
C CYS A 192 24.21 2.75 17.34
N ARG A 193 22.95 3.18 17.18
CA ARG A 193 21.89 2.87 18.14
C ARG A 193 21.69 1.36 18.31
N ALA A 194 21.78 0.59 17.23
CA ALA A 194 21.63 -0.86 17.30
C ALA A 194 22.79 -1.53 18.05
N LEU A 195 24.02 -1.04 17.89
CA LEU A 195 25.21 -1.55 18.58
C LEU A 195 25.19 -1.23 20.09
N GLU A 196 24.66 -0.06 20.46
CA GLU A 196 24.56 0.44 21.83
C GLU A 196 23.30 -0.02 22.56
N MET A 197 22.33 -0.61 21.84
CA MET A 197 21.04 -0.98 22.42
C MET A 197 21.20 -2.00 23.55
N PRO A 198 20.65 -1.74 24.75
CA PRO A 198 20.72 -2.66 25.88
C PRO A 198 20.09 -4.01 25.53
N PHE A 199 20.66 -5.10 26.08
CA PHE A 199 20.21 -6.47 25.81
C PHE A 199 18.71 -6.66 26.08
N GLU A 200 18.18 -6.09 27.17
CA GLU A 200 16.76 -6.23 27.52
C GLU A 200 15.86 -5.49 26.50
N GLU A 201 16.26 -4.34 25.99
CA GLU A 201 15.54 -3.64 24.93
C GLU A 201 15.53 -4.46 23.62
N GLN A 202 16.68 -5.02 23.22
CA GLN A 202 16.77 -5.91 22.05
C GLN A 202 15.80 -7.09 22.20
N LYS A 203 15.78 -7.73 23.36
CA LYS A 203 14.93 -8.89 23.65
C LYS A 203 13.45 -8.52 23.58
N GLU A 204 13.06 -7.41 24.19
CA GLU A 204 11.67 -6.96 24.21
C GLU A 204 11.15 -6.60 22.82
N ARG A 205 11.92 -5.84 22.04
CA ARG A 205 11.60 -5.50 20.66
C ARG A 205 11.48 -6.75 19.79
N MET A 206 12.45 -7.64 19.91
CA MET A 206 12.47 -8.89 19.14
C MET A 206 11.24 -9.76 19.47
N HIS A 207 10.88 -9.89 20.74
CA HIS A 207 9.73 -10.66 21.19
C HIS A 207 8.40 -10.10 20.62
N ARG A 208 8.24 -8.76 20.64
CA ARG A 208 7.05 -8.12 20.03
C ARG A 208 6.95 -8.39 18.54
N MET A 209 8.05 -8.26 17.80
CA MET A 209 8.07 -8.57 16.36
C MET A 209 7.82 -10.06 16.08
N GLN A 210 8.38 -10.97 16.89
CA GLN A 210 8.13 -12.41 16.78
C GLN A 210 6.65 -12.76 16.99
N SER A 211 5.99 -12.11 17.93
CA SER A 211 4.55 -12.34 18.15
C SER A 211 3.70 -12.00 16.92
N ILE A 212 4.11 -11.00 16.14
CA ILE A 212 3.45 -10.63 14.89
C ILE A 212 3.76 -11.66 13.79
N VAL A 213 5.05 -11.97 13.59
CA VAL A 213 5.49 -12.87 12.50
C VAL A 213 4.99 -14.30 12.70
N SER A 214 4.86 -14.77 13.96
CA SER A 214 4.35 -16.12 14.28
C SER A 214 2.87 -16.30 13.93
N VAL A 215 2.08 -15.22 13.95
CA VAL A 215 0.66 -15.26 13.58
C VAL A 215 0.48 -15.06 12.07
N GLN A 216 1.25 -14.18 11.46
CA GLN A 216 1.18 -13.88 10.01
C GLN A 216 2.09 -14.83 9.20
N THR A 217 1.75 -16.12 9.24
CA THR A 217 2.51 -17.17 8.54
C THR A 217 2.13 -17.26 7.06
N VAL A 218 2.95 -17.98 6.27
CA VAL A 218 2.65 -18.28 4.86
C VAL A 218 1.37 -19.10 4.72
N ASN A 219 1.08 -20.00 5.67
CA ASN A 219 -0.14 -20.79 5.67
C ASN A 219 -1.39 -19.92 5.88
N LYS A 220 -1.31 -18.98 6.83
CA LYS A 220 -2.38 -18.02 7.05
C LYS A 220 -2.59 -17.14 5.82
N TRP A 221 -1.51 -16.61 5.23
CA TRP A 221 -1.58 -15.83 4.01
C TRP A 221 -2.25 -16.60 2.86
N ALA A 222 -1.88 -17.88 2.67
CA ALA A 222 -2.50 -18.72 1.63
C ALA A 222 -4.00 -18.94 1.89
N ALA A 223 -4.38 -19.19 3.15
CA ALA A 223 -5.79 -19.33 3.51
C ALA A 223 -6.59 -18.04 3.29
N ASP A 224 -6.07 -16.89 3.72
CA ASP A 224 -6.69 -15.59 3.54
C ASP A 224 -6.83 -15.25 2.05
N PHE A 225 -5.81 -15.57 1.23
CA PHE A 225 -5.85 -15.38 -0.22
C PHE A 225 -6.95 -16.22 -0.88
N VAL A 226 -7.06 -17.50 -0.52
CA VAL A 226 -8.09 -18.39 -1.06
C VAL A 226 -9.49 -17.92 -0.67
N ASN A 227 -9.68 -17.51 0.57
CA ASN A 227 -10.95 -16.99 1.07
C ASN A 227 -11.37 -15.72 0.31
N GLU A 228 -10.48 -14.73 0.20
CA GLU A 228 -10.71 -13.51 -0.58
C GLU A 228 -11.04 -13.82 -2.04
N TRP A 229 -10.30 -14.76 -2.65
CA TRP A 229 -10.55 -15.18 -4.03
C TRP A 229 -11.94 -15.81 -4.19
N GLN A 230 -12.35 -16.67 -3.25
CA GLN A 230 -13.68 -17.30 -3.26
C GLN A 230 -14.79 -16.25 -3.11
N GLU A 231 -14.61 -15.27 -2.21
CA GLU A 231 -15.56 -14.17 -2.05
C GLU A 231 -15.71 -13.34 -3.33
N VAL A 232 -14.59 -12.97 -3.96
CA VAL A 232 -14.60 -12.23 -5.23
C VAL A 232 -15.24 -13.06 -6.34
N ALA A 233 -14.93 -14.35 -6.44
CA ALA A 233 -15.53 -15.26 -7.41
C ALA A 233 -17.06 -15.38 -7.20
N HIS A 234 -17.51 -15.47 -5.94
CA HIS A 234 -18.93 -15.48 -5.61
C HIS A 234 -19.62 -14.15 -5.96
N LYS A 235 -19.01 -13.01 -5.61
CA LYS A 235 -19.52 -11.68 -5.98
C LYS A 235 -19.62 -11.52 -7.51
N ASN A 236 -18.60 -11.94 -8.25
CA ASN A 236 -18.61 -11.90 -9.73
C ASN A 236 -19.70 -12.80 -10.31
N LYS A 237 -19.88 -14.00 -9.78
CA LYS A 237 -20.95 -14.91 -10.20
C LYS A 237 -22.34 -14.30 -9.96
N THR A 238 -22.54 -13.65 -8.81
CA THR A 238 -23.78 -12.95 -8.47
C THR A 238 -24.01 -11.73 -9.38
N MET A 239 -22.94 -11.02 -9.76
CA MET A 239 -23.05 -9.92 -10.74
C MET A 239 -23.38 -10.41 -12.15
N LEU A 240 -22.84 -11.56 -12.58
CA LEU A 240 -23.19 -12.18 -13.87
C LEU A 240 -24.66 -12.62 -13.92
N LEU A 241 -25.24 -13.05 -12.79
CA LEU A 241 -26.65 -13.38 -12.67
C LEU A 241 -27.60 -12.16 -12.79
N LYS A 242 -27.06 -10.94 -12.70
CA LYS A 242 -27.81 -9.69 -12.91
C LYS A 242 -27.87 -9.25 -14.37
N LYS A 243 -27.25 -9.96 -15.31
CA LYS A 243 -27.44 -9.68 -16.73
C LYS A 243 -28.86 -10.08 -17.13
N ILE A 244 -29.58 -9.11 -17.70
CA ILE A 244 -30.93 -9.35 -18.23
C ILE A 244 -30.77 -10.18 -19.53
N GLY A 245 -31.12 -11.46 -19.44
CA GLY A 245 -31.25 -12.33 -20.62
C GLY A 245 -32.62 -12.17 -21.28
N SER A 246 -32.80 -12.81 -22.44
CA SER A 246 -34.05 -12.75 -23.17
C SER A 246 -35.28 -13.21 -22.37
N GLN A 247 -35.10 -14.22 -21.53
CA GLN A 247 -36.18 -14.75 -20.68
C GLN A 247 -36.56 -13.76 -19.56
N ASN A 248 -35.60 -13.13 -18.91
CA ASN A 248 -35.82 -12.08 -17.90
C ASN A 248 -36.48 -10.83 -18.54
N MET A 249 -36.10 -10.51 -19.78
CA MET A 249 -36.72 -9.40 -20.52
C MET A 249 -38.21 -9.65 -20.78
N GLN A 250 -38.61 -10.85 -21.17
CA GLN A 250 -40.00 -11.22 -21.37
C GLN A 250 -40.79 -11.13 -20.06
N GLU A 251 -40.21 -11.56 -18.95
CA GLU A 251 -40.82 -11.45 -17.61
C GLU A 251 -40.98 -9.99 -17.20
N ILE A 252 -39.96 -9.16 -17.39
CA ILE A 252 -40.05 -7.72 -17.11
C ILE A 252 -41.12 -7.06 -17.95
N GLN A 253 -41.21 -7.39 -19.27
CA GLN A 253 -42.23 -6.87 -20.12
C GLN A 253 -43.64 -7.30 -19.69
N HIS A 254 -43.81 -8.55 -19.28
CA HIS A 254 -45.08 -9.06 -18.77
C HIS A 254 -45.47 -8.32 -17.48
N GLN A 255 -44.57 -8.17 -16.53
CA GLN A 255 -44.80 -7.44 -15.28
C GLN A 255 -45.12 -5.97 -15.56
N TYR A 256 -44.38 -5.31 -16.47
CA TYR A 256 -44.62 -3.93 -16.87
C TYR A 256 -46.03 -3.72 -17.41
N LEU A 257 -46.49 -4.59 -18.31
CA LEU A 257 -47.81 -4.49 -18.96
C LEU A 257 -48.99 -4.74 -18.01
N HIS A 258 -48.79 -5.59 -17.00
CA HIS A 258 -49.86 -5.96 -16.04
C HIS A 258 -49.84 -5.15 -14.73
N ALA A 259 -48.83 -4.29 -14.53
CA ALA A 259 -48.71 -3.47 -13.34
C ALA A 259 -49.79 -2.35 -13.32
N LYS A 260 -50.48 -2.21 -12.22
CA LYS A 260 -51.50 -1.14 -11.99
C LYS A 260 -50.86 0.24 -11.78
N LYS A 261 -49.64 0.28 -11.24
CA LYS A 261 -48.80 1.48 -11.07
C LYS A 261 -47.33 1.05 -11.22
N ARG A 262 -46.52 1.91 -11.77
CA ARG A 262 -45.09 1.65 -12.00
C ARG A 262 -44.25 2.79 -11.46
N LEU A 263 -43.31 2.47 -10.61
CA LEU A 263 -42.22 3.38 -10.19
C LEU A 263 -41.01 3.08 -11.03
N ILE A 264 -40.51 4.06 -11.80
CA ILE A 264 -39.37 3.94 -12.69
C ILE A 264 -38.28 4.88 -12.17
N LEU A 265 -37.24 4.30 -11.61
CA LEU A 265 -36.08 5.04 -11.11
C LEU A 265 -34.98 5.00 -12.18
N LEU A 266 -34.56 6.15 -12.68
CA LEU A 266 -33.57 6.27 -13.75
C LEU A 266 -32.36 7.07 -13.23
N ASP A 267 -31.20 6.42 -13.24
CA ASP A 267 -29.93 7.12 -13.07
C ASP A 267 -29.60 7.93 -14.32
N TYR A 268 -28.96 9.07 -14.17
CA TYR A 268 -28.72 10.00 -15.27
C TYR A 268 -27.35 9.78 -15.92
N ASP A 269 -26.26 9.92 -15.19
CA ASP A 269 -24.89 9.86 -15.73
C ASP A 269 -24.41 8.43 -15.93
N GLY A 270 -24.10 8.04 -17.17
CA GLY A 270 -23.72 6.68 -17.52
C GLY A 270 -24.89 5.75 -17.83
N THR A 271 -26.14 6.19 -17.58
CA THR A 271 -27.37 5.45 -17.86
C THR A 271 -28.19 6.14 -18.97
N LEU A 272 -28.66 7.34 -18.73
CA LEU A 272 -29.43 8.11 -19.72
C LEU A 272 -28.53 8.87 -20.70
N VAL A 273 -27.38 9.31 -20.23
CA VAL A 273 -26.36 9.99 -21.04
C VAL A 273 -24.99 9.34 -20.80
N PRO A 274 -24.12 9.24 -21.83
CA PRO A 274 -22.78 8.75 -21.64
C PRO A 274 -21.96 9.70 -20.74
N PHE A 275 -20.95 9.16 -20.04
CA PHE A 275 -20.02 9.97 -19.29
C PHE A 275 -19.27 10.96 -20.19
N GLN A 276 -19.25 12.22 -19.81
CA GLN A 276 -18.56 13.30 -20.49
C GLN A 276 -17.31 13.75 -19.71
N LYS A 277 -16.39 14.45 -20.39
CA LYS A 277 -15.18 15.00 -19.72
C LYS A 277 -15.56 16.11 -18.75
N ARG A 278 -16.48 16.97 -19.14
CA ARG A 278 -17.02 18.04 -18.29
C ARG A 278 -18.46 17.75 -17.91
N PRO A 279 -18.86 17.98 -16.67
CA PRO A 279 -20.22 17.74 -16.21
C PRO A 279 -21.28 18.47 -17.04
N GLU A 280 -21.00 19.69 -17.47
CA GLU A 280 -21.91 20.53 -18.28
C GLU A 280 -22.15 20.01 -19.70
N ASP A 281 -21.24 19.19 -20.25
CA ASP A 281 -21.38 18.63 -21.60
C ASP A 281 -22.35 17.43 -21.64
N ALA A 282 -22.75 16.91 -20.49
CA ALA A 282 -23.70 15.79 -20.39
C ALA A 282 -25.15 16.25 -20.40
N SER A 283 -25.48 17.28 -21.21
CA SER A 283 -26.86 17.75 -21.38
C SER A 283 -27.71 16.71 -22.15
N PRO A 284 -29.04 16.64 -21.86
CA PRO A 284 -29.91 15.67 -22.53
C PRO A 284 -30.06 15.99 -24.01
N THR A 285 -30.09 14.96 -24.85
CA THR A 285 -30.38 15.10 -26.26
C THR A 285 -31.88 15.31 -26.49
N PRO A 286 -32.30 15.95 -27.61
CA PRO A 286 -33.71 16.05 -27.94
C PRO A 286 -34.45 14.70 -27.99
N GLN A 287 -33.76 13.66 -28.45
CA GLN A 287 -34.30 12.30 -28.50
C GLN A 287 -34.55 11.73 -27.09
N LEU A 288 -33.66 11.99 -26.13
CA LEU A 288 -33.82 11.57 -24.75
C LEU A 288 -35.02 12.31 -24.11
N LEU A 289 -35.14 13.62 -24.34
CA LEU A 289 -36.26 14.41 -23.85
C LEU A 289 -37.61 13.89 -24.34
N ASP A 290 -37.72 13.58 -25.64
CA ASP A 290 -38.94 12.95 -26.26
C ASP A 290 -39.25 11.61 -25.62
N THR A 291 -38.23 10.78 -25.41
CA THR A 291 -38.38 9.47 -24.75
C THR A 291 -38.90 9.59 -23.32
N LEU A 292 -38.31 10.47 -22.53
CA LEU A 292 -38.71 10.71 -21.15
C LEU A 292 -40.11 11.30 -21.07
N GLN A 293 -40.48 12.20 -22.00
CA GLN A 293 -41.82 12.79 -22.08
C GLN A 293 -42.86 11.72 -22.38
N LYS A 294 -42.61 10.84 -23.35
CA LYS A 294 -43.50 9.70 -23.67
C LYS A 294 -43.63 8.74 -22.51
N LEU A 295 -42.53 8.44 -21.80
CA LEU A 295 -42.54 7.54 -20.66
C LEU A 295 -43.37 8.12 -19.50
N ALA A 296 -43.25 9.41 -19.25
CA ALA A 296 -43.93 10.10 -18.19
C ALA A 296 -45.42 10.47 -18.53
N ALA A 297 -45.76 10.42 -19.83
CA ALA A 297 -47.15 10.67 -20.27
C ALA A 297 -48.12 9.51 -19.95
N ASP A 298 -47.59 8.29 -19.68
CA ASP A 298 -48.43 7.18 -19.24
C ASP A 298 -48.82 7.39 -17.75
N PRO A 299 -50.13 7.53 -17.44
CA PRO A 299 -50.60 7.83 -16.09
C PRO A 299 -50.31 6.71 -15.07
N LEU A 300 -49.93 5.51 -15.54
CA LEU A 300 -49.55 4.41 -14.67
C LEU A 300 -48.06 4.51 -14.25
N ASN A 301 -47.28 5.37 -14.91
CA ASN A 301 -45.85 5.53 -14.64
C ASN A 301 -45.62 6.72 -13.68
N HIS A 302 -44.86 6.46 -12.62
CA HIS A 302 -44.21 7.50 -11.82
C HIS A 302 -42.70 7.45 -12.10
N VAL A 303 -42.19 8.43 -12.84
CA VAL A 303 -40.81 8.44 -13.30
C VAL A 303 -39.99 9.39 -12.42
N VAL A 304 -38.92 8.86 -11.84
CA VAL A 304 -38.00 9.61 -10.97
C VAL A 304 -36.60 9.56 -11.54
N ILE A 305 -35.98 10.71 -11.75
CA ILE A 305 -34.57 10.83 -12.08
C ILE A 305 -33.78 10.89 -10.78
N ASN A 306 -32.91 9.89 -10.57
CA ASN A 306 -32.03 9.81 -9.41
C ASN A 306 -30.61 10.13 -9.85
N SER A 307 -29.99 11.20 -9.34
CA SER A 307 -28.70 11.67 -9.79
C SER A 307 -27.86 12.32 -8.67
N GLY A 308 -26.55 12.21 -8.78
CA GLY A 308 -25.60 12.99 -7.98
C GLY A 308 -25.50 14.46 -8.38
N ARG A 309 -26.13 14.86 -9.49
CA ARG A 309 -26.13 16.27 -9.94
C ARG A 309 -26.92 17.16 -9.01
N ASP A 310 -26.54 18.45 -9.00
CA ASP A 310 -27.26 19.47 -8.28
C ASP A 310 -28.68 19.68 -8.86
N HIS A 311 -29.57 20.07 -7.99
CA HIS A 311 -30.98 20.23 -8.33
C HIS A 311 -31.25 21.37 -9.34
N PHE A 312 -30.41 22.41 -9.39
CA PHE A 312 -30.52 23.50 -10.37
C PHE A 312 -30.23 23.02 -11.78
N THR A 313 -29.18 22.20 -11.96
CA THR A 313 -28.84 21.59 -13.24
C THR A 313 -29.95 20.67 -13.74
N LEU A 314 -30.49 19.80 -12.88
CA LEU A 314 -31.60 18.92 -13.23
C LEU A 314 -32.86 19.70 -13.60
N GLU A 315 -33.18 20.75 -12.85
CA GLU A 315 -34.30 21.64 -13.14
C GLU A 315 -34.15 22.32 -14.52
N LYS A 316 -32.96 22.87 -14.80
CA LYS A 316 -32.65 23.52 -16.06
C LYS A 316 -32.82 22.57 -17.27
N TRP A 317 -32.42 21.31 -17.11
CA TRP A 317 -32.37 20.35 -18.23
C TRP A 317 -33.69 19.60 -18.41
N LEU A 318 -34.34 19.22 -17.34
CA LEU A 318 -35.45 18.28 -17.34
C LEU A 318 -36.70 18.82 -16.64
N GLY A 319 -36.63 20.00 -16.01
CA GLY A 319 -37.69 20.54 -15.17
C GLY A 319 -39.00 20.85 -15.89
N ALA A 320 -38.97 20.97 -17.24
CA ALA A 320 -40.17 21.14 -18.09
C ALA A 320 -40.95 19.83 -18.30
N LEU A 321 -40.39 18.67 -17.96
CA LEU A 321 -41.00 17.37 -18.11
C LEU A 321 -41.76 16.99 -16.83
N PRO A 322 -42.85 16.19 -16.92
CA PRO A 322 -43.64 15.75 -15.76
C PRO A 322 -42.93 14.61 -15.01
N LEU A 323 -41.72 14.91 -14.47
CA LEU A 323 -40.85 13.99 -13.77
C LEU A 323 -40.73 14.39 -12.29
N SER A 324 -40.47 13.39 -11.47
CA SER A 324 -39.95 13.58 -10.12
C SER A 324 -38.43 13.48 -10.13
N PHE A 325 -37.77 14.05 -9.13
CA PHE A 325 -36.32 14.07 -9.05
C PHE A 325 -35.83 13.72 -7.65
N ALA A 326 -34.70 12.99 -7.58
CA ALA A 326 -33.86 12.86 -6.40
C ALA A 326 -32.45 13.34 -6.80
N ALA A 327 -32.09 14.55 -6.38
CA ALA A 327 -30.84 15.23 -6.69
C ALA A 327 -29.84 15.13 -5.53
N GLU A 328 -28.56 15.28 -5.81
CA GLU A 328 -27.47 15.20 -4.82
C GLU A 328 -27.59 13.95 -3.92
N HIS A 329 -27.79 12.78 -4.58
CA HIS A 329 -27.96 11.49 -3.90
C HIS A 329 -29.15 11.44 -2.93
N GLY A 330 -30.22 12.20 -3.20
CA GLY A 330 -31.43 12.25 -2.39
C GLY A 330 -31.46 13.36 -1.36
N ALA A 331 -30.47 14.24 -1.32
CA ALA A 331 -30.46 15.41 -0.44
C ALA A 331 -31.56 16.42 -0.81
N PHE A 332 -31.90 16.48 -2.09
CA PHE A 332 -33.03 17.25 -2.61
C PHE A 332 -33.94 16.32 -3.41
N TYR A 333 -35.24 16.50 -3.26
CA TYR A 333 -36.24 15.80 -4.09
C TYR A 333 -37.31 16.74 -4.58
N LYS A 334 -37.81 16.49 -5.81
CA LYS A 334 -38.90 17.23 -6.40
C LYS A 334 -40.07 16.30 -6.59
N GLU A 335 -41.19 16.65 -5.97
CA GLU A 335 -42.47 15.97 -6.10
C GLU A 335 -43.57 16.98 -6.37
N ASN A 336 -44.51 16.64 -7.29
CA ASN A 336 -45.59 17.53 -7.67
C ASN A 336 -45.17 18.95 -8.07
N GLY A 337 -43.96 19.06 -8.71
CA GLY A 337 -43.39 20.31 -9.17
C GLY A 337 -42.70 21.18 -8.09
N VAL A 338 -42.64 20.71 -6.83
CA VAL A 338 -42.05 21.45 -5.70
C VAL A 338 -40.77 20.76 -5.25
N TRP A 339 -39.68 21.51 -5.09
CA TRP A 339 -38.43 21.03 -4.52
C TRP A 339 -38.46 21.03 -2.98
N HIS A 340 -38.04 19.94 -2.41
CA HIS A 340 -37.89 19.75 -0.96
C HIS A 340 -36.44 19.42 -0.63
N LYS A 341 -35.96 19.90 0.50
CA LYS A 341 -34.67 19.59 1.04
C LYS A 341 -34.80 18.54 2.16
N ASN A 342 -34.13 17.39 1.99
CA ASN A 342 -34.23 16.24 2.90
C ASN A 342 -33.15 16.21 3.99
N VAL A 343 -32.14 17.08 3.89
CA VAL A 343 -31.02 17.16 4.84
C VAL A 343 -30.85 18.60 5.30
N HIS A 344 -30.40 18.78 6.54
CA HIS A 344 -30.02 20.09 7.03
C HIS A 344 -28.68 20.47 6.36
N GLY A 345 -28.56 21.69 5.83
CA GLY A 345 -27.32 22.21 5.26
C GLY A 345 -26.23 22.19 6.33
N GLN A 346 -25.05 21.69 5.95
CA GLN A 346 -23.91 21.61 6.84
C GLN A 346 -22.91 22.67 6.42
N GLU A 347 -22.51 23.54 7.36
CA GLU A 347 -21.38 24.43 7.12
C GLU A 347 -20.09 23.59 7.12
N TRP A 348 -19.38 23.64 5.99
CA TRP A 348 -18.12 22.92 5.86
C TRP A 348 -17.04 23.59 6.71
N SER A 349 -16.40 22.83 7.58
CA SER A 349 -15.35 23.35 8.45
C SER A 349 -14.19 23.94 7.60
N PRO A 350 -13.64 25.10 7.99
CA PRO A 350 -12.51 25.73 7.27
C PRO A 350 -11.29 24.80 7.15
N GLY A 351 -11.06 23.95 8.14
CA GLY A 351 -9.99 22.95 8.13
C GLY A 351 -10.17 21.90 7.03
N LEU A 352 -11.38 21.39 6.85
CA LEU A 352 -11.71 20.41 5.81
C LEU A 352 -11.51 21.01 4.42
N LEU A 353 -12.03 22.22 4.20
CA LEU A 353 -11.87 22.95 2.92
C LEU A 353 -10.41 23.26 2.63
N SER A 354 -9.61 23.60 3.64
CA SER A 354 -8.18 23.88 3.47
C SER A 354 -7.40 22.65 3.02
N ILE A 355 -7.71 21.48 3.59
CA ILE A 355 -7.09 20.20 3.18
C ILE A 355 -7.44 19.89 1.72
N LEU A 356 -8.73 19.96 1.36
CA LEU A 356 -9.16 19.69 -0.02
C LEU A 356 -8.51 20.66 -1.03
N LYS A 357 -8.45 21.97 -0.72
CA LYS A 357 -7.76 22.97 -1.53
C LYS A 357 -6.27 22.69 -1.68
N LEU A 358 -5.60 22.21 -0.61
CA LEU A 358 -4.20 21.78 -0.66
C LEU A 358 -4.00 20.61 -1.63
N PHE A 359 -4.92 19.64 -1.64
CA PHE A 359 -4.83 18.53 -2.59
C PHE A 359 -5.10 18.96 -4.03
N VAL A 360 -6.00 19.93 -4.26
CA VAL A 360 -6.19 20.55 -5.56
C VAL A 360 -4.89 21.21 -6.05
N SER A 361 -4.23 22.02 -5.20
CA SER A 361 -2.99 22.70 -5.58
C SER A 361 -1.82 21.74 -5.88
N LYS A 362 -1.80 20.57 -5.26
CA LYS A 362 -0.78 19.51 -5.44
C LYS A 362 -1.10 18.53 -6.58
N THR A 363 -2.26 18.66 -7.22
CA THR A 363 -2.71 17.73 -8.26
C THR A 363 -3.17 18.53 -9.48
N PRO A 364 -2.27 18.83 -10.43
CA PRO A 364 -2.62 19.59 -11.64
C PRO A 364 -3.82 18.96 -12.37
N ARG A 365 -4.72 19.80 -12.86
CA ARG A 365 -5.98 19.43 -13.54
C ARG A 365 -7.00 18.74 -12.64
N SER A 366 -6.88 18.86 -11.31
CA SER A 366 -7.95 18.54 -10.39
C SER A 366 -8.69 19.79 -9.95
N HIS A 367 -9.94 19.64 -9.51
CA HIS A 367 -10.72 20.74 -8.96
C HIS A 367 -11.62 20.25 -7.83
N LEU A 368 -12.02 21.18 -6.96
CA LEU A 368 -12.95 20.93 -5.87
C LEU A 368 -14.32 21.47 -6.26
N GLU A 369 -15.33 20.63 -6.27
CA GLU A 369 -16.72 21.00 -6.36
C GLU A 369 -17.31 21.07 -4.95
N VAL A 370 -17.82 22.23 -4.59
CA VAL A 370 -18.47 22.46 -3.30
C VAL A 370 -19.98 22.51 -3.53
N LYS A 371 -20.69 21.48 -3.08
CA LYS A 371 -22.14 21.41 -3.07
C LYS A 371 -22.67 21.78 -1.70
N GLU A 372 -23.98 21.98 -1.62
CA GLU A 372 -24.62 22.32 -0.36
C GLU A 372 -24.54 21.15 0.65
N THR A 373 -24.54 19.92 0.16
CA THR A 373 -24.58 18.69 0.97
C THR A 373 -23.38 17.78 0.80
N ALA A 374 -22.47 18.08 -0.16
CA ALA A 374 -21.30 17.26 -0.45
C ALA A 374 -20.12 18.09 -0.92
N LEU A 375 -18.92 17.55 -0.68
CA LEU A 375 -17.67 18.05 -1.26
C LEU A 375 -17.14 16.98 -2.21
N ALA A 376 -16.89 17.32 -3.46
CA ALA A 376 -16.33 16.36 -4.43
C ALA A 376 -15.00 16.88 -4.99
N TRP A 377 -13.94 16.09 -4.81
CA TRP A 377 -12.65 16.37 -5.43
C TRP A 377 -12.52 15.57 -6.72
N HIS A 378 -12.54 16.28 -7.84
CA HIS A 378 -12.44 15.70 -9.17
C HIS A 378 -10.99 15.68 -9.65
N TYR A 379 -10.47 14.49 -9.97
CA TYR A 379 -9.10 14.29 -10.47
C TYR A 379 -9.02 13.45 -11.75
N ARG A 380 -10.17 13.29 -12.43
CA ARG A 380 -10.26 12.49 -13.67
C ARG A 380 -9.35 13.02 -14.80
N GLU A 381 -9.11 14.33 -14.87
CA GLU A 381 -8.24 14.97 -15.84
C GLU A 381 -6.76 15.01 -15.42
N ALA A 382 -6.45 14.70 -14.16
CA ALA A 382 -5.09 14.62 -13.66
C ALA A 382 -4.35 13.39 -14.21
N ASP A 383 -3.02 13.38 -14.06
CA ASP A 383 -2.25 12.16 -14.33
C ASP A 383 -2.82 10.97 -13.53
N ALA A 384 -3.04 9.85 -14.21
CA ALA A 384 -3.77 8.71 -13.64
C ALA A 384 -3.06 8.06 -12.44
N TRP A 385 -1.72 8.10 -12.39
CA TRP A 385 -0.94 7.60 -11.27
C TRP A 385 -0.97 8.59 -10.10
N LEU A 386 -0.67 9.86 -10.39
CA LEU A 386 -0.67 10.92 -9.39
C LEU A 386 -2.06 11.10 -8.75
N GLY A 387 -3.12 11.07 -9.57
CA GLY A 387 -4.50 11.19 -9.10
C GLY A 387 -4.87 10.09 -8.11
N ARG A 388 -4.55 8.82 -8.42
CA ARG A 388 -4.81 7.68 -7.52
C ARG A 388 -3.99 7.76 -6.22
N LEU A 389 -2.70 8.12 -6.31
CA LEU A 389 -1.86 8.30 -5.14
C LEU A 389 -2.42 9.39 -4.21
N ARG A 390 -2.78 10.54 -4.79
CA ARG A 390 -3.34 11.66 -4.03
C ARG A 390 -4.72 11.35 -3.45
N ALA A 391 -5.56 10.59 -4.16
CA ALA A 391 -6.85 10.14 -3.63
C ALA A 391 -6.66 9.29 -2.36
N GLN A 392 -5.73 8.35 -2.38
CA GLN A 392 -5.44 7.53 -1.20
C GLN A 392 -4.88 8.36 -0.03
N GLN A 393 -3.99 9.31 -0.30
CA GLN A 393 -3.47 10.22 0.71
C GLN A 393 -4.57 11.13 1.29
N LEU A 394 -5.47 11.62 0.44
CA LEU A 394 -6.61 12.45 0.86
C LEU A 394 -7.55 11.67 1.78
N VAL A 395 -7.93 10.45 1.40
CA VAL A 395 -8.77 9.58 2.23
C VAL A 395 -8.14 9.38 3.61
N ASN A 396 -6.85 9.03 3.68
CA ASN A 396 -6.15 8.85 4.94
C ASN A 396 -6.12 10.14 5.80
N SER A 397 -5.98 11.30 5.15
CA SER A 397 -5.97 12.60 5.85
C SER A 397 -7.35 13.01 6.38
N LEU A 398 -8.42 12.54 5.73
CA LEU A 398 -9.79 12.92 6.08
C LEU A 398 -10.46 11.98 7.10
N ILE A 399 -10.02 10.72 7.22
CA ILE A 399 -10.68 9.73 8.09
C ILE A 399 -10.92 10.26 9.49
N SER A 400 -9.91 10.85 10.14
CA SER A 400 -10.04 11.34 11.51
C SER A 400 -10.96 12.56 11.64
N ILE A 401 -11.05 13.38 10.59
CA ILE A 401 -11.90 14.57 10.56
C ILE A 401 -13.34 14.17 10.31
N CYS A 402 -13.55 13.28 9.33
CA CYS A 402 -14.89 12.77 9.00
C CYS A 402 -15.52 12.04 10.19
N LEU A 403 -14.76 11.19 10.90
CA LEU A 403 -15.23 10.51 12.10
C LEU A 403 -15.64 11.49 13.21
N LYS A 404 -14.86 12.58 13.44
CA LYS A 404 -15.16 13.59 14.46
C LYS A 404 -16.38 14.46 14.11
N GLN A 405 -16.65 14.66 12.84
CA GLN A 405 -17.72 15.52 12.34
C GLN A 405 -18.95 14.74 11.86
N ASN A 406 -18.94 13.41 12.04
CA ASN A 406 -20.03 12.52 11.60
C ASN A 406 -20.33 12.64 10.08
N LEU A 407 -19.28 12.86 9.27
CA LEU A 407 -19.33 12.91 7.81
C LEU A 407 -19.08 11.50 7.24
N GLN A 408 -19.83 11.15 6.18
CA GLN A 408 -19.65 9.91 5.43
C GLN A 408 -18.81 10.13 4.16
#